data_dc77347fe60112d25804b9481b5d6aab
#
_entry.id   dc77347fe60112d25804b9481b5d6aab
#
_cell.length_a   1.000
_cell.length_b   1.000
_cell.length_c   1.000
_cell.angle_alpha   90.00
_cell.angle_beta   90.00
_cell.angle_gamma   90.00
#
_symmetry.space_group_name_H-M   'P 1'
#
loop_
_entity.id
_entity.type
_entity.pdbx_description
1 polymer ?
#
loop_
_entity_poly.entity_id
_entity_poly.type
_entity_poly.pdbx_seq_one_letter_code
_entity_poly.pdbx_strand_id
1 'polypeptide(L)'
;MQDYRKKSIFEIHKDLVDKKYTVLDLTKEVLKNLKYELDSNAINYLAEIHALKQAKKIEENFDSNNLLSGIPYICKDNFSTKDIPTTASSKILENYIPNYSAALVDSLEKNQSILVGKSALDELGMGGTGLLSCNGKITNPWDKNRIVGGSSSGSAYLVAKGLVPFATGTDTGDSIRKPASYNGIVGFKPTYGVISRYGLLPYAPSLDTAGFFTKNVDDMAVLCDASYDDDNRDFSSTTADHVDFLKQIDDFSNIKTFGYISSVIESLDQEHKTHYYNLFETLKNKGYQVKALDFRQDXLDAVLPVYLMIANSESVSTNSCLDGIKYGKRVDGNDYSEIMINSRTQGFGEIVRRRFAIGSLVLKGENQKKYLVQAKKVRTLINRDFNNLFEQVDVLLLPPSPSIAPLIEEINNPNKKSQEKDFIENILVLANFTGSPSITIPFFKTKNMPVGINITTKVKTDLLTLQAAKLLENIIGIKNQIVED
;
A
#
# COMPACT_ATOMS: atom_id res chain seq x y z
N MET A 1 16.67 -5.54 -26.09
CA MET A 1 16.92 -5.91 -24.67
C MET A 1 15.96 -7.05 -24.28
N GLN A 2 16.39 -8.07 -23.56
CA GLN A 2 15.46 -9.08 -23.03
C GLN A 2 14.42 -8.38 -22.14
N ASP A 3 13.18 -8.86 -22.20
CA ASP A 3 12.07 -8.20 -21.49
C ASP A 3 12.30 -8.23 -19.97
N TYR A 4 12.60 -7.07 -19.37
CA TYR A 4 12.81 -6.91 -17.93
C TYR A 4 11.52 -7.05 -17.14
N ARG A 5 10.35 -6.88 -17.78
CA ARG A 5 9.06 -6.78 -17.09
C ARG A 5 8.72 -8.01 -16.25
N LYS A 6 9.14 -9.21 -16.71
CA LYS A 6 8.89 -10.48 -16.01
C LYS A 6 9.98 -10.84 -15.00
N LYS A 7 11.07 -10.07 -14.96
CA LYS A 7 12.23 -10.38 -14.12
C LYS A 7 12.07 -9.86 -12.69
N SER A 8 12.64 -10.59 -11.74
CA SER A 8 12.82 -10.14 -10.35
C SER A 8 13.94 -9.08 -10.28
N ILE A 9 14.03 -8.40 -9.14
CA ILE A 9 15.16 -7.49 -8.84
C ILE A 9 16.48 -8.25 -9.00
N PHE A 10 16.55 -9.48 -8.49
CA PHE A 10 17.76 -10.33 -8.62
C PHE A 10 18.16 -10.56 -10.07
N GLU A 11 17.21 -10.91 -10.91
CA GLU A 11 17.48 -11.22 -12.32
C GLU A 11 17.90 -9.96 -13.08
N ILE A 12 17.27 -8.82 -12.80
CA ILE A 12 17.65 -7.52 -13.40
C ILE A 12 19.05 -7.14 -12.94
N HIS A 13 19.32 -7.22 -11.63
CA HIS A 13 20.63 -6.88 -11.08
C HIS A 13 21.73 -7.78 -11.67
N LYS A 14 21.47 -9.09 -11.76
CA LYS A 14 22.40 -10.03 -12.40
C LYS A 14 22.68 -9.63 -13.85
N ASP A 15 21.67 -9.24 -14.61
CA ASP A 15 21.85 -8.81 -15.99
C ASP A 15 22.73 -7.54 -16.07
N LEU A 16 22.58 -6.61 -15.11
CA LEU A 16 23.43 -5.40 -15.03
C LEU A 16 24.89 -5.78 -14.69
N VAL A 17 25.10 -6.68 -13.72
CA VAL A 17 26.43 -7.18 -13.34
C VAL A 17 27.09 -7.89 -14.53
N ASP A 18 26.33 -8.72 -15.23
CA ASP A 18 26.79 -9.47 -16.43
C ASP A 18 26.94 -8.56 -17.66
N LYS A 19 26.60 -7.27 -17.55
CA LYS A 19 26.69 -6.25 -18.61
C LYS A 19 25.89 -6.62 -19.88
N LYS A 20 24.73 -7.29 -19.70
CA LYS A 20 23.83 -7.58 -20.83
C LYS A 20 23.21 -6.30 -21.39
N TYR A 21 23.08 -5.28 -20.55
CA TYR A 21 22.68 -3.92 -20.86
C TYR A 21 23.19 -3.02 -19.72
N THR A 22 23.25 -1.72 -19.99
CA THR A 22 23.72 -0.77 -18.98
C THR A 22 22.56 -0.29 -18.11
N VAL A 23 22.89 0.36 -16.98
CA VAL A 23 21.90 1.05 -16.13
C VAL A 23 21.11 2.08 -16.93
N LEU A 24 21.82 2.82 -17.80
CA LEU A 24 21.21 3.83 -18.65
C LEU A 24 20.26 3.21 -19.69
N ASP A 25 20.62 2.06 -20.29
CA ASP A 25 19.77 1.35 -21.25
C ASP A 25 18.47 0.88 -20.59
N LEU A 26 18.58 0.27 -19.40
CA LEU A 26 17.42 -0.20 -18.64
C LEU A 26 16.50 0.99 -18.31
N THR A 27 17.09 2.08 -17.81
CA THR A 27 16.30 3.27 -17.43
C THR A 27 15.55 3.84 -18.63
N LYS A 28 16.22 3.93 -19.79
CA LYS A 28 15.58 4.41 -21.04
C LYS A 28 14.41 3.51 -21.45
N GLU A 29 14.58 2.19 -21.37
CA GLU A 29 13.52 1.25 -21.75
C GLU A 29 12.32 1.35 -20.79
N VAL A 30 12.58 1.45 -19.48
CA VAL A 30 11.52 1.65 -18.47
C VAL A 30 10.77 2.97 -18.76
N LEU A 31 11.48 4.07 -18.97
CA LEU A 31 10.86 5.36 -19.27
C LEU A 31 10.04 5.32 -20.56
N LYS A 32 10.53 4.63 -21.59
CA LYS A 32 9.81 4.43 -22.84
C LYS A 32 8.49 3.68 -22.60
N ASN A 33 8.52 2.60 -21.85
CA ASN A 33 7.33 1.80 -21.56
C ASN A 33 6.32 2.60 -20.71
N LEU A 34 6.81 3.39 -19.74
CA LEU A 34 5.94 4.25 -18.93
C LEU A 34 5.26 5.34 -19.79
N LYS A 35 5.95 5.87 -20.82
CA LYS A 35 5.35 6.85 -21.74
C LYS A 35 4.14 6.28 -22.49
N TYR A 36 4.16 5.01 -22.84
CA TYR A 36 3.01 4.35 -23.51
C TYR A 36 1.82 4.17 -22.56
N GLU A 37 2.04 4.29 -21.24
CA GLU A 37 0.99 4.11 -20.22
C GLU A 37 0.44 5.43 -19.64
N LEU A 38 0.81 6.57 -20.18
CA LEU A 38 0.34 7.87 -19.67
C LEU A 38 -1.21 7.98 -19.70
N ASP A 39 -1.83 7.43 -20.72
CA ASP A 39 -3.30 7.46 -20.87
C ASP A 39 -4.04 6.59 -19.82
N SER A 40 -3.33 5.75 -19.07
CA SER A 40 -3.92 4.95 -17.99
C SER A 40 -4.25 5.79 -16.74
N ASN A 41 -3.77 7.02 -16.66
CA ASN A 41 -3.83 7.90 -15.49
C ASN A 41 -3.07 7.37 -14.26
N ALA A 42 -2.27 6.30 -14.41
CA ALA A 42 -1.53 5.69 -13.30
C ALA A 42 -0.27 6.48 -12.92
N ILE A 43 0.12 7.45 -13.75
CA ILE A 43 1.36 8.25 -13.57
C ILE A 43 0.97 9.73 -13.47
N ASN A 44 1.31 10.36 -12.34
CA ASN A 44 1.11 11.80 -12.14
C ASN A 44 2.25 12.61 -12.76
N TYR A 45 3.47 12.08 -12.70
CA TYR A 45 4.65 12.79 -13.20
C TYR A 45 5.73 11.77 -13.61
N LEU A 46 6.28 11.96 -14.81
CA LEU A 46 7.40 11.15 -15.31
C LEU A 46 8.69 11.94 -15.11
N ALA A 47 9.59 11.43 -14.26
CA ALA A 47 10.80 12.14 -13.84
C ALA A 47 11.99 11.84 -14.78
N GLU A 48 11.79 11.97 -16.10
CA GLU A 48 12.73 11.52 -17.14
C GLU A 48 14.13 12.14 -16.97
N ILE A 49 14.20 13.46 -16.85
CA ILE A 49 15.50 14.18 -16.74
C ILE A 49 16.24 13.71 -15.47
N HIS A 50 15.51 13.61 -14.36
CA HIS A 50 16.05 13.16 -13.07
C HIS A 50 16.56 11.71 -13.18
N ALA A 51 15.74 10.81 -13.72
CA ALA A 51 16.06 9.40 -13.85
C ALA A 51 17.30 9.16 -14.72
N LEU A 52 17.40 9.85 -15.86
CA LEU A 52 18.54 9.72 -16.76
C LEU A 52 19.83 10.26 -16.13
N LYS A 53 19.73 11.33 -15.34
CA LYS A 53 20.87 11.89 -14.60
C LYS A 53 21.33 10.92 -13.51
N GLN A 54 20.39 10.35 -12.72
CA GLN A 54 20.69 9.34 -11.71
C GLN A 54 21.34 8.10 -12.37
N ALA A 55 20.77 7.62 -13.48
CA ALA A 55 21.27 6.43 -14.18
C ALA A 55 22.71 6.57 -14.60
N LYS A 56 23.10 7.74 -15.18
CA LYS A 56 24.48 8.02 -15.57
C LYS A 56 25.43 7.98 -14.35
N LYS A 57 25.03 8.66 -13.28
CA LYS A 57 25.83 8.73 -12.03
C LYS A 57 26.05 7.34 -11.43
N ILE A 58 24.99 6.52 -11.42
CA ILE A 58 25.03 5.16 -10.87
C ILE A 58 25.89 4.27 -11.78
N GLU A 59 25.75 4.38 -13.10
CA GLU A 59 26.54 3.62 -14.06
C GLU A 59 28.05 3.79 -13.83
N GLU A 60 28.48 5.04 -13.51
CA GLU A 60 29.88 5.36 -13.20
C GLU A 60 30.33 4.79 -11.85
N ASN A 61 29.41 4.54 -10.92
CA ASN A 61 29.69 4.12 -9.54
C ASN A 61 28.84 2.90 -9.14
N PHE A 62 28.56 2.01 -10.09
CA PHE A 62 27.70 0.85 -9.90
C PHE A 62 28.23 -0.06 -8.82
N ASP A 63 27.39 -0.36 -7.82
CA ASP A 63 27.75 -1.27 -6.73
C ASP A 63 27.16 -2.67 -6.99
N SER A 64 28.00 -3.56 -7.46
CA SER A 64 27.61 -4.95 -7.76
C SER A 64 27.21 -5.78 -6.53
N ASN A 65 27.44 -5.28 -5.33
CA ASN A 65 27.04 -5.97 -4.09
C ASN A 65 25.69 -5.46 -3.56
N ASN A 66 25.17 -4.39 -4.13
CA ASN A 66 23.89 -3.79 -3.72
C ASN A 66 22.81 -4.13 -4.75
N LEU A 67 21.90 -5.03 -4.38
CA LEU A 67 20.85 -5.52 -5.27
C LEU A 67 19.96 -4.42 -5.86
N LEU A 68 19.86 -3.27 -5.20
CA LEU A 68 19.05 -2.13 -5.67
C LEU A 68 19.84 -1.19 -6.60
N SER A 69 21.16 -1.38 -6.74
CA SER A 69 21.96 -0.51 -7.61
C SER A 69 21.46 -0.58 -9.06
N GLY A 70 21.01 0.56 -9.56
CA GLY A 70 20.54 0.69 -10.94
C GLY A 70 19.11 0.19 -11.18
N ILE A 71 18.37 -0.18 -10.13
CA ILE A 71 16.99 -0.70 -10.27
C ILE A 71 16.00 0.47 -10.33
N PRO A 72 15.23 0.60 -11.42
CA PRO A 72 14.22 1.66 -11.53
C PRO A 72 12.99 1.38 -10.66
N TYR A 73 12.42 2.45 -10.06
CA TYR A 73 11.16 2.33 -9.30
C TYR A 73 10.28 3.56 -9.49
N ILE A 74 9.00 3.41 -9.19
CA ILE A 74 8.08 4.53 -9.18
C ILE A 74 7.62 4.80 -7.74
N CYS A 75 7.49 6.09 -7.40
CA CYS A 75 7.16 6.53 -6.04
C CYS A 75 5.73 7.03 -5.97
N LYS A 76 4.93 6.51 -5.04
CA LYS A 76 3.56 7.02 -4.81
C LYS A 76 3.61 8.53 -4.56
N ASP A 77 2.72 9.28 -5.19
CA ASP A 77 2.83 10.74 -5.27
C ASP A 77 2.44 11.48 -3.98
N ASN A 78 2.34 10.76 -2.85
CA ASN A 78 2.24 11.39 -1.54
C ASN A 78 3.56 11.34 -0.73
N PHE A 79 4.66 10.86 -1.32
CA PHE A 79 6.00 10.99 -0.74
C PHE A 79 6.66 12.24 -1.33
N SER A 80 7.00 13.22 -0.48
CA SER A 80 7.76 14.42 -0.89
C SER A 80 9.05 13.99 -1.58
N THR A 81 9.30 14.55 -2.74
CA THR A 81 10.50 14.21 -3.55
C THR A 81 11.13 15.53 -3.98
N LYS A 82 12.36 15.77 -3.53
CA LYS A 82 13.06 17.03 -3.77
C LYS A 82 13.12 17.36 -5.25
N ASP A 83 12.73 18.60 -5.59
CA ASP A 83 12.75 19.18 -6.92
C ASP A 83 11.83 18.46 -7.94
N ILE A 84 10.94 17.57 -7.46
CA ILE A 84 9.98 16.83 -8.31
C ILE A 84 8.57 17.11 -7.82
N PRO A 85 7.61 17.44 -8.72
CA PRO A 85 6.22 17.68 -8.31
C PRO A 85 5.67 16.57 -7.44
N THR A 86 5.00 16.93 -6.34
CA THR A 86 4.39 16.00 -5.38
C THR A 86 2.99 16.51 -5.08
N THR A 87 1.98 15.92 -5.72
CA THR A 87 0.62 16.46 -5.75
C THR A 87 -0.38 15.66 -4.92
N ALA A 88 -0.02 14.44 -4.52
CA ALA A 88 -0.96 13.49 -3.90
C ALA A 88 -2.26 13.33 -4.70
N SER A 89 -2.20 13.45 -6.01
CA SER A 89 -3.34 13.41 -6.95
C SER A 89 -4.46 14.39 -6.56
N SER A 90 -4.10 15.57 -6.01
CA SER A 90 -5.05 16.61 -5.57
C SER A 90 -4.73 17.94 -6.23
N LYS A 91 -5.77 18.63 -6.69
CA LYS A 91 -5.63 19.97 -7.29
C LYS A 91 -5.10 21.00 -6.29
N ILE A 92 -5.33 20.81 -5.00
CA ILE A 92 -4.82 21.73 -3.96
C ILE A 92 -3.29 21.78 -3.95
N LEU A 93 -2.64 20.71 -4.41
CA LEU A 93 -1.16 20.61 -4.45
C LEU A 93 -0.59 20.62 -5.88
N GLU A 94 -1.37 21.03 -6.88
CA GLU A 94 -0.97 20.90 -8.31
C GLU A 94 0.37 21.55 -8.66
N ASN A 95 0.80 22.56 -7.90
CA ASN A 95 2.05 23.28 -8.14
C ASN A 95 3.11 23.05 -7.06
N TYR A 96 2.91 22.06 -6.20
CA TYR A 96 3.81 21.84 -5.08
C TYR A 96 5.05 21.05 -5.51
N ILE A 97 6.21 21.65 -5.33
CA ILE A 97 7.52 21.02 -5.57
C ILE A 97 8.30 21.10 -4.24
N PRO A 98 8.51 19.98 -3.58
CA PRO A 98 9.24 19.98 -2.29
C PRO A 98 10.72 20.35 -2.47
N ASN A 99 11.30 20.99 -1.45
CA ASN A 99 12.73 21.27 -1.37
C ASN A 99 13.49 20.21 -0.56
N TYR A 100 12.81 19.10 -0.19
CA TYR A 100 13.37 17.95 0.54
C TYR A 100 12.69 16.67 0.09
N SER A 101 13.33 15.55 0.38
CA SER A 101 12.74 14.24 0.10
C SER A 101 12.24 13.56 1.38
N ALA A 102 11.27 12.69 1.21
CA ALA A 102 10.82 11.77 2.26
C ALA A 102 11.96 10.80 2.62
N ALA A 103 12.03 10.39 3.89
CA ALA A 103 13.06 9.48 4.38
C ALA A 103 13.17 8.20 3.52
N LEU A 104 12.03 7.63 3.12
CA LEU A 104 12.02 6.45 2.26
C LEU A 104 12.64 6.72 0.88
N VAL A 105 12.38 7.89 0.30
CA VAL A 105 12.99 8.28 -1.00
C VAL A 105 14.50 8.43 -0.84
N ASP A 106 14.95 9.10 0.24
CA ASP A 106 16.39 9.26 0.53
C ASP A 106 17.06 7.88 0.71
N SER A 107 16.39 6.95 1.42
CA SER A 107 16.92 5.60 1.64
C SER A 107 17.08 4.82 0.32
N LEU A 108 16.08 4.89 -0.56
CA LEU A 108 16.14 4.22 -1.87
C LEU A 108 17.23 4.84 -2.75
N GLU A 109 17.37 6.18 -2.72
CA GLU A 109 18.44 6.88 -3.47
C GLU A 109 19.84 6.50 -2.92
N LYS A 110 19.99 6.40 -1.61
CA LYS A 110 21.22 5.96 -0.95
C LYS A 110 21.60 4.54 -1.40
N ASN A 111 20.60 3.70 -1.63
CA ASN A 111 20.78 2.34 -2.16
C ASN A 111 20.85 2.30 -3.69
N GLN A 112 21.04 3.45 -4.34
CA GLN A 112 21.23 3.57 -5.79
C GLN A 112 20.04 3.08 -6.64
N SER A 113 18.81 3.08 -6.07
CA SER A 113 17.59 2.89 -6.89
C SER A 113 17.30 4.15 -7.69
N ILE A 114 16.70 4.00 -8.87
CA ILE A 114 16.46 5.12 -9.79
C ILE A 114 14.97 5.49 -9.79
N LEU A 115 14.66 6.69 -9.34
CA LEU A 115 13.29 7.21 -9.36
C LEU A 115 12.89 7.59 -10.79
N VAL A 116 11.93 6.85 -11.38
CA VAL A 116 11.49 7.14 -12.76
C VAL A 116 10.23 8.01 -12.81
N GLY A 117 9.51 8.17 -11.70
CA GLY A 117 8.31 9.00 -11.70
C GLY A 117 7.50 8.92 -10.42
N LYS A 118 6.34 9.60 -10.45
CA LYS A 118 5.39 9.66 -9.34
C LYS A 118 4.09 8.98 -9.78
N SER A 119 3.67 7.93 -9.06
CA SER A 119 2.46 7.18 -9.39
C SER A 119 1.21 7.84 -8.77
N ALA A 120 0.13 7.79 -9.50
CA ALA A 120 -1.16 8.36 -9.07
C ALA A 120 -1.78 7.55 -7.92
N LEU A 121 -2.69 8.20 -7.19
CA LEU A 121 -3.34 7.62 -6.02
C LEU A 121 -4.76 8.19 -5.90
N ASP A 122 -5.60 7.57 -5.09
CA ASP A 122 -6.83 8.23 -4.67
C ASP A 122 -6.45 9.49 -3.87
N GLU A 123 -7.10 10.59 -4.15
CA GLU A 123 -6.74 11.93 -3.69
C GLU A 123 -6.34 11.96 -2.20
N LEU A 124 -5.11 12.43 -1.90
CA LEU A 124 -4.55 12.56 -0.55
C LEU A 124 -4.57 11.25 0.26
N GLY A 125 -4.59 10.10 -0.42
CA GLY A 125 -4.69 8.79 0.22
C GLY A 125 -6.10 8.44 0.73
N MET A 126 -7.10 9.26 0.42
CA MET A 126 -8.46 9.15 0.97
C MET A 126 -9.42 8.41 0.04
N GLY A 127 -9.11 7.16 -0.26
CA GLY A 127 -9.96 6.33 -1.10
C GLY A 127 -9.53 4.87 -1.04
N GLY A 128 -10.16 4.03 -1.83
CA GLY A 128 -9.86 2.60 -1.90
C GLY A 128 -10.14 2.01 -3.28
N THR A 129 -10.39 2.86 -4.29
CA THR A 129 -10.90 2.37 -5.58
C THR A 129 -9.99 2.64 -6.77
N GLY A 130 -9.17 3.69 -6.72
CA GLY A 130 -8.41 4.19 -7.87
C GLY A 130 -9.22 5.11 -8.77
N LEU A 131 -10.43 5.49 -8.35
CA LEU A 131 -11.33 6.33 -9.15
C LEU A 131 -11.31 7.81 -8.74
N LEU A 132 -10.51 8.17 -7.73
CA LEU A 132 -10.60 9.46 -7.04
C LEU A 132 -9.39 10.38 -7.27
N SER A 133 -8.52 10.06 -8.22
CA SER A 133 -7.40 10.95 -8.61
C SER A 133 -7.94 12.17 -9.38
N CYS A 134 -7.39 13.35 -9.13
CA CYS A 134 -7.74 14.56 -9.89
C CYS A 134 -7.33 14.45 -11.38
N ASN A 135 -6.44 13.54 -11.72
CA ASN A 135 -5.94 13.33 -13.09
C ASN A 135 -6.78 12.33 -13.89
N GLY A 136 -7.72 11.66 -13.23
CA GLY A 136 -8.60 10.70 -13.90
C GLY A 136 -8.65 9.34 -13.20
N LYS A 137 -9.56 8.51 -13.64
CA LYS A 137 -9.79 7.16 -13.09
C LYS A 137 -8.68 6.22 -13.56
N ILE A 138 -8.25 5.35 -12.67
CA ILE A 138 -7.33 4.24 -12.99
C ILE A 138 -8.16 2.96 -12.93
N THR A 139 -8.21 2.22 -14.01
CA THR A 139 -8.96 0.97 -14.08
C THR A 139 -8.02 -0.22 -13.89
N ASN A 140 -8.58 -1.38 -13.58
CA ASN A 140 -7.80 -2.59 -13.32
C ASN A 140 -7.13 -3.07 -14.61
N PRO A 141 -5.82 -3.38 -14.59
CA PRO A 141 -5.14 -3.82 -15.81
C PRO A 141 -5.59 -5.21 -16.30
N TRP A 142 -6.20 -6.05 -15.44
CA TRP A 142 -6.78 -7.34 -15.85
C TRP A 142 -8.15 -7.18 -16.52
N ASP A 143 -8.94 -6.17 -16.12
CA ASP A 143 -10.29 -5.91 -16.67
C ASP A 143 -10.64 -4.43 -16.47
N LYS A 144 -10.67 -3.68 -17.55
CA LYS A 144 -10.92 -2.22 -17.57
C LYS A 144 -12.28 -1.81 -16.97
N ASN A 145 -13.21 -2.76 -16.83
CA ASN A 145 -14.51 -2.49 -16.22
C ASN A 145 -14.49 -2.57 -14.68
N ARG A 146 -13.32 -2.93 -14.09
CA ARG A 146 -13.18 -3.13 -12.65
C ARG A 146 -12.24 -2.10 -12.03
N ILE A 147 -12.41 -1.91 -10.72
CA ILE A 147 -11.53 -1.01 -9.98
C ILE A 147 -10.14 -1.64 -9.83
N VAL A 148 -9.11 -0.81 -9.85
CA VAL A 148 -7.72 -1.24 -9.59
C VAL A 148 -7.47 -1.43 -8.09
N GLY A 149 -8.32 -0.81 -7.27
CA GLY A 149 -8.08 -0.70 -5.82
C GLY A 149 -7.22 0.53 -5.50
N GLY A 150 -7.26 0.93 -4.24
CA GLY A 150 -6.55 2.12 -3.79
C GLY A 150 -6.32 2.08 -2.28
N SER A 151 -5.70 3.14 -1.80
CA SER A 151 -5.36 4.39 -2.49
C SER A 151 -4.06 4.33 -3.32
N SER A 152 -3.20 3.29 -3.22
CA SER A 152 -1.93 3.19 -3.97
C SER A 152 -2.16 2.61 -5.38
N SER A 153 -3.13 3.19 -6.09
CA SER A 153 -3.69 2.64 -7.33
C SER A 153 -2.70 2.60 -8.49
N GLY A 154 -2.01 3.72 -8.77
CA GLY A 154 -1.01 3.77 -9.85
C GLY A 154 0.18 2.86 -9.56
N SER A 155 0.64 2.79 -8.30
CA SER A 155 1.72 1.90 -7.88
C SER A 155 1.37 0.43 -8.19
N ALA A 156 0.19 -0.01 -7.76
CA ALA A 156 -0.25 -1.39 -7.99
C ALA A 156 -0.41 -1.70 -9.49
N TYR A 157 -1.01 -0.78 -10.25
CA TYR A 157 -1.20 -0.89 -11.69
C TYR A 157 0.15 -1.12 -12.41
N LEU A 158 1.14 -0.25 -12.12
CA LEU A 158 2.41 -0.24 -12.84
C LEU A 158 3.28 -1.47 -12.53
N VAL A 159 3.23 -1.95 -11.27
CA VAL A 159 3.92 -3.19 -10.88
C VAL A 159 3.22 -4.41 -11.51
N ALA A 160 1.89 -4.43 -11.54
CA ALA A 160 1.12 -5.54 -12.13
C ALA A 160 1.37 -5.69 -13.64
N LYS A 161 1.60 -4.58 -14.34
CA LYS A 161 1.99 -4.60 -15.76
C LYS A 161 3.50 -4.86 -15.96
N GLY A 162 4.26 -4.98 -14.87
CA GLY A 162 5.72 -5.19 -14.94
C GLY A 162 6.49 -3.97 -15.43
N LEU A 163 5.86 -2.80 -15.46
CA LEU A 163 6.49 -1.58 -16.03
C LEU A 163 7.60 -1.03 -15.14
N VAL A 164 7.53 -1.34 -13.84
CA VAL A 164 8.61 -1.09 -12.87
C VAL A 164 8.80 -2.34 -12.02
N PRO A 165 10.04 -2.64 -11.61
CA PRO A 165 10.30 -3.78 -10.72
C PRO A 165 9.58 -3.68 -9.37
N PHE A 166 9.49 -2.46 -8.80
CA PHE A 166 8.78 -2.21 -7.56
C PHE A 166 8.24 -0.77 -7.50
N ALA A 167 7.35 -0.55 -6.54
CA ALA A 167 6.79 0.77 -6.28
C ALA A 167 6.59 0.98 -4.79
N THR A 168 6.68 2.25 -4.33
CA THR A 168 6.29 2.58 -2.95
C THR A 168 4.76 2.69 -2.85
N GLY A 169 4.24 2.46 -1.66
CA GLY A 169 2.83 2.63 -1.33
C GLY A 169 2.64 3.14 0.08
N THR A 170 1.41 3.54 0.41
CA THR A 170 1.02 3.86 1.79
C THR A 170 -0.28 3.13 2.13
N ASP A 171 -0.41 2.73 3.38
CA ASP A 171 -1.54 1.93 3.86
C ASP A 171 -2.04 2.51 5.19
N THR A 172 -3.25 3.04 5.16
CA THR A 172 -3.92 3.62 6.33
C THR A 172 -5.03 2.70 6.83
N GLY A 173 -5.61 1.92 5.91
CA GLY A 173 -6.63 0.91 6.22
C GLY A 173 -6.43 -0.37 5.44
N ASP A 174 -6.04 -0.25 4.16
CA ASP A 174 -5.86 -1.39 3.26
C ASP A 174 -5.10 -0.99 1.98
N SER A 175 -4.59 0.23 1.92
CA SER A 175 -4.24 0.90 0.65
C SER A 175 -2.96 0.39 -0.04
N ILE A 176 -2.32 -0.64 0.48
CA ILE A 176 -1.31 -1.46 -0.19
C ILE A 176 -1.89 -2.86 -0.43
N ARG A 177 -2.46 -3.46 0.61
CA ARG A 177 -2.78 -4.88 0.63
C ARG A 177 -3.98 -5.25 -0.24
N LYS A 178 -5.02 -4.41 -0.26
CA LYS A 178 -6.20 -4.64 -1.12
C LYS A 178 -5.86 -4.44 -2.60
N PRO A 179 -5.24 -3.30 -3.03
CA PRO A 179 -4.82 -3.21 -4.44
C PRO A 179 -3.83 -4.32 -4.85
N ALA A 180 -2.96 -4.80 -3.96
CA ALA A 180 -2.11 -5.96 -4.28
C ALA A 180 -2.94 -7.19 -4.65
N SER A 181 -3.99 -7.49 -3.86
CA SER A 181 -4.92 -8.59 -4.15
C SER A 181 -5.58 -8.43 -5.51
N TYR A 182 -6.16 -7.26 -5.77
CA TYR A 182 -6.92 -6.99 -7.00
C TYR A 182 -6.05 -6.99 -8.26
N ASN A 183 -4.74 -6.86 -8.11
CA ASN A 183 -3.80 -6.80 -9.22
C ASN A 183 -2.89 -8.03 -9.32
N GLY A 184 -2.96 -8.97 -8.37
CA GLY A 184 -2.20 -10.22 -8.42
C GLY A 184 -0.71 -10.02 -8.17
N ILE A 185 -0.36 -9.12 -7.27
CA ILE A 185 1.03 -8.79 -6.91
C ILE A 185 1.22 -8.87 -5.40
N VAL A 186 2.46 -8.71 -4.94
CA VAL A 186 2.79 -8.67 -3.51
C VAL A 186 2.68 -7.24 -3.01
N GLY A 187 1.99 -7.04 -1.87
CA GLY A 187 1.90 -5.73 -1.23
C GLY A 187 2.11 -5.84 0.27
N PHE A 188 3.11 -5.16 0.80
CA PHE A 188 3.50 -5.26 2.20
C PHE A 188 3.34 -3.95 2.96
N LYS A 189 2.58 -4.03 4.03
CA LYS A 189 2.46 -3.00 5.06
C LYS A 189 3.29 -3.49 6.26
N PRO A 190 4.48 -2.91 6.51
CA PRO A 190 5.30 -3.30 7.66
C PRO A 190 4.65 -2.95 9.01
N THR A 191 5.30 -3.29 10.09
CA THR A 191 4.98 -2.76 11.42
C THR A 191 4.96 -1.23 11.36
N TYR A 192 3.95 -0.63 11.99
CA TYR A 192 3.81 0.83 12.09
C TYR A 192 5.09 1.43 12.71
N GLY A 193 5.67 2.37 11.99
CA GLY A 193 6.83 3.13 12.47
C GLY A 193 8.21 2.56 12.12
N VAL A 194 8.31 1.35 11.55
CA VAL A 194 9.63 0.79 11.17
C VAL A 194 10.20 1.40 9.89
N ILE A 195 9.35 1.95 9.03
CA ILE A 195 9.76 2.83 7.92
C ILE A 195 9.32 4.24 8.30
N SER A 196 10.25 5.18 8.30
CA SER A 196 9.99 6.56 8.66
C SER A 196 8.94 7.18 7.74
N ARG A 197 8.02 7.94 8.33
CA ARG A 197 7.01 8.72 7.60
C ARG A 197 7.42 10.18 7.40
N TYR A 198 8.66 10.54 7.74
CA TYR A 198 9.17 11.89 7.47
C TYR A 198 9.04 12.18 5.96
N GLY A 199 8.38 13.28 5.62
CA GLY A 199 8.15 13.69 4.24
C GLY A 199 6.98 13.02 3.56
N LEU A 200 6.24 12.15 4.25
CA LEU A 200 4.99 11.58 3.75
C LEU A 200 3.85 12.59 3.99
N LEU A 201 3.08 12.92 2.96
CA LEU A 201 1.86 13.72 3.10
C LEU A 201 0.83 12.88 3.87
N PRO A 202 0.41 13.33 5.08
CA PRO A 202 -0.36 12.44 5.96
C PRO A 202 -1.86 12.42 5.63
N TYR A 203 -2.48 11.24 5.80
CA TYR A 203 -3.94 11.12 5.87
C TYR A 203 -4.36 11.01 7.35
N ALA A 204 -3.96 9.93 8.01
CA ALA A 204 -4.28 9.68 9.43
C ALA A 204 -3.01 9.19 10.14
N PRO A 205 -2.25 10.10 10.77
CA PRO A 205 -0.93 9.76 11.32
C PRO A 205 -0.90 8.60 12.31
N SER A 206 -1.99 8.33 13.04
CA SER A 206 -2.02 7.19 13.96
C SER A 206 -2.19 5.84 13.26
N LEU A 207 -2.33 5.84 11.93
CA LEU A 207 -2.61 4.64 11.12
C LEU A 207 -1.69 4.53 9.88
N ASP A 208 -1.26 5.66 9.32
CA ASP A 208 -0.48 5.71 8.08
C ASP A 208 0.81 4.89 8.20
N THR A 209 1.03 3.99 7.26
CA THR A 209 2.24 3.16 7.18
C THR A 209 2.77 3.19 5.74
N ALA A 210 4.07 3.43 5.59
CA ALA A 210 4.76 3.33 4.30
C ALA A 210 5.13 1.86 4.03
N GLY A 211 5.13 1.47 2.76
CA GLY A 211 5.48 0.12 2.35
C GLY A 211 5.62 0.02 0.84
N PHE A 212 5.52 -1.20 0.31
CA PHE A 212 5.93 -1.46 -1.06
C PHE A 212 5.01 -2.44 -1.79
N PHE A 213 5.14 -2.42 -3.12
CA PHE A 213 4.62 -3.43 -4.05
C PHE A 213 5.79 -4.06 -4.81
N THR A 214 5.77 -5.39 -4.95
CA THR A 214 6.70 -6.18 -5.76
C THR A 214 5.95 -7.30 -6.48
N LYS A 215 6.66 -8.10 -7.29
CA LYS A 215 6.07 -9.25 -7.99
C LYS A 215 6.32 -10.58 -7.28
N ASN A 216 7.18 -10.56 -6.23
CA ASN A 216 7.54 -11.75 -5.44
C ASN A 216 8.00 -11.32 -4.05
N VAL A 217 8.09 -12.29 -3.14
CA VAL A 217 8.43 -12.02 -1.73
C VAL A 217 9.94 -11.78 -1.53
N ASP A 218 10.80 -12.38 -2.35
CA ASP A 218 12.26 -12.16 -2.25
C ASP A 218 12.60 -10.68 -2.51
N ASP A 219 12.02 -10.10 -3.57
CA ASP A 219 12.20 -8.68 -3.88
C ASP A 219 11.72 -7.79 -2.73
N MET A 220 10.63 -8.20 -2.03
CA MET A 220 10.13 -7.46 -0.86
C MET A 220 11.15 -7.46 0.29
N ALA A 221 11.82 -8.60 0.51
CA ALA A 221 12.88 -8.70 1.54
C ALA A 221 14.03 -7.73 1.25
N VAL A 222 14.44 -7.62 -0.01
CA VAL A 222 15.49 -6.66 -0.44
C VAL A 222 15.09 -5.23 -0.08
N LEU A 223 13.82 -4.87 -0.31
CA LEU A 223 13.33 -3.52 0.00
C LEU A 223 13.26 -3.27 1.51
N CYS A 224 12.92 -4.27 2.30
CA CYS A 224 12.93 -4.15 3.77
C CYS A 224 14.36 -3.94 4.28
N ASP A 225 15.34 -4.70 3.78
CA ASP A 225 16.75 -4.52 4.16
C ASP A 225 17.25 -3.10 3.84
N ALA A 226 16.74 -2.49 2.77
CA ALA A 226 17.15 -1.14 2.33
C ALA A 226 16.44 -0.01 3.06
N SER A 227 15.31 -0.27 3.75
CA SER A 227 14.40 0.81 4.20
C SER A 227 14.10 0.84 5.69
N TYR A 228 14.48 -0.19 6.45
CA TYR A 228 14.27 -0.23 7.89
C TYR A 228 15.41 0.52 8.59
N ASP A 229 15.13 1.76 9.01
CA ASP A 229 16.15 2.59 9.64
C ASP A 229 15.48 3.55 10.64
N ASP A 230 16.16 3.80 11.73
CA ASP A 230 15.70 4.77 12.74
C ASP A 230 15.81 6.19 12.22
N ASP A 231 14.77 6.99 12.42
CA ASP A 231 14.74 8.36 11.94
C ASP A 231 14.17 9.31 13.01
N ASN A 232 15.04 10.11 13.62
CA ASN A 232 14.67 11.07 14.66
C ASN A 232 13.70 12.15 14.18
N ARG A 233 13.51 12.30 12.88
CA ARG A 233 12.58 13.29 12.30
C ARG A 233 11.13 12.82 12.37
N ASP A 234 10.91 11.51 12.55
CA ASP A 234 9.58 10.92 12.72
C ASP A 234 9.44 10.39 14.15
N PHE A 235 8.67 11.08 14.98
CA PHE A 235 8.45 10.69 16.39
C PHE A 235 7.73 9.34 16.56
N SER A 236 7.16 8.79 15.49
CA SER A 236 6.58 7.45 15.51
C SER A 236 7.59 6.38 15.08
N SER A 237 8.77 6.79 14.60
CA SER A 237 9.80 5.83 14.21
C SER A 237 10.16 4.93 15.39
N THR A 238 10.16 3.64 15.16
CA THR A 238 10.53 2.66 16.19
C THR A 238 11.77 1.93 15.74
N THR A 239 12.65 1.66 16.69
CA THR A 239 13.83 0.84 16.42
C THR A 239 13.37 -0.51 15.91
N ALA A 240 13.70 -0.79 14.68
CA ALA A 240 13.59 -2.15 14.15
C ALA A 240 14.88 -2.88 14.55
N ASP A 241 14.77 -4.08 15.06
CA ASP A 241 15.95 -4.92 15.18
C ASP A 241 16.59 -5.02 13.78
N HIS A 242 17.88 -4.74 13.68
CA HIS A 242 18.61 -4.87 12.43
C HIS A 242 18.63 -6.35 12.03
N VAL A 243 17.64 -6.74 11.27
CA VAL A 243 17.45 -8.09 10.77
C VAL A 243 17.88 -8.07 9.30
N ASP A 244 18.67 -9.05 8.88
CA ASP A 244 18.98 -9.26 7.48
C ASP A 244 17.84 -10.12 6.91
N PHE A 245 16.81 -9.46 6.38
CA PHE A 245 15.58 -10.11 5.91
C PHE A 245 15.91 -11.14 4.83
N LEU A 246 16.70 -10.73 3.84
CA LEU A 246 17.00 -11.58 2.71
C LEU A 246 17.77 -12.86 3.12
N LYS A 247 18.71 -12.76 4.04
CA LYS A 247 19.45 -13.94 4.50
C LYS A 247 18.59 -14.92 5.28
N GLN A 248 17.54 -14.41 5.93
CA GLN A 248 16.71 -15.22 6.83
C GLN A 248 15.35 -15.59 6.22
N ILE A 249 15.05 -15.14 5.00
CA ILE A 249 13.71 -15.28 4.39
C ILE A 249 13.27 -16.76 4.24
N ASP A 250 14.22 -17.67 4.05
CA ASP A 250 13.94 -19.11 3.86
C ASP A 250 13.99 -19.92 5.16
N ASP A 251 14.15 -19.27 6.32
CA ASP A 251 14.10 -19.96 7.62
C ASP A 251 12.68 -20.00 8.15
N PHE A 252 12.00 -21.12 7.96
CA PHE A 252 10.60 -21.29 8.39
C PHE A 252 10.49 -21.95 9.78
N SER A 253 11.61 -22.10 10.50
CA SER A 253 11.68 -22.86 11.78
C SER A 253 10.77 -22.28 12.87
N ASN A 254 10.47 -20.99 12.83
CA ASN A 254 9.61 -20.31 13.82
C ASN A 254 8.12 -20.36 13.47
N ILE A 255 7.76 -20.91 12.31
CA ILE A 255 6.35 -21.05 11.90
C ILE A 255 5.87 -22.45 12.28
N LYS A 256 4.95 -22.54 13.23
CA LYS A 256 4.36 -23.81 13.66
C LYS A 256 2.86 -23.86 13.42
N THR A 257 2.18 -22.72 13.65
CA THR A 257 0.73 -22.67 13.70
C THR A 257 0.19 -21.51 12.86
N PHE A 258 -0.65 -21.85 11.90
CA PHE A 258 -1.47 -20.89 11.13
C PHE A 258 -2.84 -20.79 11.77
N GLY A 259 -3.43 -19.60 11.75
CA GLY A 259 -4.81 -19.40 12.19
C GLY A 259 -5.64 -18.71 11.13
N TYR A 260 -6.94 -18.83 11.26
CA TYR A 260 -7.92 -18.07 10.48
C TYR A 260 -9.14 -17.78 11.34
N ILE A 261 -9.82 -16.67 11.08
CA ILE A 261 -11.06 -16.33 11.82
C ILE A 261 -12.21 -17.08 11.14
N SER A 262 -12.85 -17.98 11.89
CA SER A 262 -13.89 -18.89 11.38
C SER A 262 -15.02 -18.14 10.68
N SER A 263 -15.60 -17.14 11.36
CA SER A 263 -16.74 -16.38 10.83
C SER A 263 -16.39 -15.64 9.53
N VAL A 264 -15.12 -15.22 9.37
CA VAL A 264 -14.64 -14.53 8.17
C VAL A 264 -14.59 -15.50 6.98
N ILE A 265 -13.98 -16.67 7.16
CA ILE A 265 -13.86 -17.66 6.09
C ILE A 265 -15.27 -18.22 5.72
N GLU A 266 -16.12 -18.47 6.71
CA GLU A 266 -17.47 -18.98 6.47
C GLU A 266 -18.38 -17.99 5.73
N SER A 267 -18.08 -16.69 5.79
CA SER A 267 -18.86 -15.68 5.08
C SER A 267 -18.49 -15.53 3.60
N LEU A 268 -17.37 -16.13 3.16
CA LEU A 268 -16.96 -16.11 1.75
C LEU A 268 -17.89 -16.97 0.89
N ASP A 269 -17.88 -16.75 -0.42
CA ASP A 269 -18.58 -17.64 -1.34
C ASP A 269 -17.91 -19.04 -1.39
N GLN A 270 -18.59 -20.02 -1.95
CA GLN A 270 -18.14 -21.41 -1.94
C GLN A 270 -16.80 -21.63 -2.65
N GLU A 271 -16.56 -20.91 -3.74
CA GLU A 271 -15.30 -21.04 -4.50
C GLU A 271 -14.11 -20.56 -3.64
N HIS A 272 -14.23 -19.37 -3.05
CA HIS A 272 -13.19 -18.81 -2.18
C HIS A 272 -12.95 -19.74 -0.96
N LYS A 273 -14.02 -20.19 -0.30
CA LYS A 273 -13.92 -21.14 0.83
C LYS A 273 -13.13 -22.38 0.44
N THR A 274 -13.42 -22.95 -0.72
CA THR A 274 -12.75 -24.16 -1.20
C THR A 274 -11.23 -23.94 -1.32
N HIS A 275 -10.80 -22.79 -1.88
CA HIS A 275 -9.38 -22.48 -1.99
C HIS A 275 -8.72 -22.37 -0.61
N TYR A 276 -9.37 -21.70 0.34
CA TYR A 276 -8.84 -21.58 1.71
C TYR A 276 -8.73 -22.96 2.38
N TYR A 277 -9.77 -23.79 2.34
CA TYR A 277 -9.72 -25.11 2.97
C TYR A 277 -8.69 -26.03 2.31
N ASN A 278 -8.54 -25.97 0.99
CA ASN A 278 -7.48 -26.73 0.29
C ASN A 278 -6.08 -26.30 0.76
N LEU A 279 -5.87 -24.99 0.93
CA LEU A 279 -4.60 -24.48 1.49
C LEU A 279 -4.39 -24.98 2.92
N PHE A 280 -5.44 -24.95 3.76
CA PHE A 280 -5.35 -25.42 5.16
C PHE A 280 -4.96 -26.90 5.21
N GLU A 281 -5.56 -27.73 4.36
CA GLU A 281 -5.20 -29.16 4.29
C GLU A 281 -3.76 -29.36 3.78
N THR A 282 -3.34 -28.56 2.79
CA THR A 282 -1.95 -28.58 2.31
C THR A 282 -0.97 -28.26 3.44
N LEU A 283 -1.27 -27.23 4.24
CA LEU A 283 -0.43 -26.85 5.38
C LEU A 283 -0.37 -27.96 6.42
N LYS A 284 -1.51 -28.58 6.76
CA LYS A 284 -1.55 -29.72 7.69
C LYS A 284 -0.70 -30.89 7.18
N ASN A 285 -0.81 -31.21 5.89
CA ASN A 285 -0.04 -32.29 5.25
C ASN A 285 1.46 -32.00 5.24
N LYS A 286 1.86 -30.74 5.33
CA LYS A 286 3.27 -30.33 5.46
C LYS A 286 3.73 -30.25 6.92
N GLY A 287 2.87 -30.60 7.87
CA GLY A 287 3.21 -30.69 9.29
C GLY A 287 2.90 -29.45 10.12
N TYR A 288 2.27 -28.44 9.53
CA TYR A 288 1.86 -27.22 10.27
C TYR A 288 0.53 -27.45 10.96
N GLN A 289 0.35 -26.83 12.12
CA GLN A 289 -0.99 -26.77 12.76
C GLN A 289 -1.81 -25.69 12.05
N VAL A 290 -3.11 -25.91 11.89
CA VAL A 290 -4.04 -24.91 11.37
C VAL A 290 -5.22 -24.83 12.33
N LYS A 291 -5.45 -23.66 12.91
CA LYS A 291 -6.48 -23.41 13.93
C LYS A 291 -7.56 -22.46 13.43
N ALA A 292 -8.79 -22.90 13.61
CA ALA A 292 -9.96 -22.02 13.48
C ALA A 292 -10.04 -21.19 14.77
N LEU A 293 -10.11 -19.88 14.62
CA LEU A 293 -10.12 -18.94 15.75
C LEU A 293 -11.46 -18.20 15.79
N ASP A 294 -11.92 -17.92 16.99
CA ASP A 294 -13.10 -17.08 17.21
C ASP A 294 -12.67 -15.63 17.36
N PHE A 295 -13.42 -14.74 16.74
CA PHE A 295 -13.25 -13.30 16.93
C PHE A 295 -14.65 -12.67 17.03
N ARG A 296 -14.80 -11.74 17.95
CA ARG A 296 -16.09 -11.12 18.24
C ARG A 296 -16.68 -10.44 17.01
N GLN A 297 -17.90 -10.77 16.67
CA GLN A 297 -18.60 -10.19 15.52
C GLN A 297 -18.80 -8.68 15.69
N ASP A 298 -19.15 -8.24 16.90
CA ASP A 298 -19.30 -6.80 17.19
C ASP A 298 -17.97 -6.02 17.05
N UNK A 299 -16.87 -6.53 17.12
CA UNK A 299 -15.72 -6.04 16.88
C UNK A 299 -15.48 -5.91 15.52
N LEU A 300 -15.80 -6.95 14.74
CA LEU A 300 -15.70 -6.86 13.26
C LEU A 300 -16.60 -5.77 12.68
N ASP A 301 -17.84 -5.72 13.12
CA ASP A 301 -18.81 -4.72 12.64
C ASP A 301 -18.40 -3.30 13.02
N ALA A 302 -17.63 -3.13 14.09
CA ALA A 302 -17.17 -1.82 14.55
C ALA A 302 -15.94 -1.30 13.79
N VAL A 303 -15.24 -2.15 13.03
CA VAL A 303 -13.97 -1.76 12.37
C VAL A 303 -14.15 -0.51 11.51
N LEU A 304 -15.11 -0.52 10.58
CA LEU A 304 -15.29 0.60 9.65
C LEU A 304 -15.73 1.90 10.36
N PRO A 305 -16.78 1.91 11.19
CA PRO A 305 -17.13 3.16 11.88
C PRO A 305 -16.01 3.70 12.78
N VAL A 306 -15.29 2.83 13.50
CA VAL A 306 -14.15 3.24 14.33
C VAL A 306 -13.05 3.86 13.45
N TYR A 307 -12.71 3.21 12.35
CA TYR A 307 -11.73 3.70 11.38
C TYR A 307 -12.13 5.10 10.88
N LEU A 308 -13.37 5.25 10.42
CA LEU A 308 -13.85 6.53 9.85
C LEU A 308 -13.83 7.66 10.88
N MET A 309 -14.21 7.38 12.13
CA MET A 309 -14.19 8.41 13.20
C MET A 309 -12.76 8.88 13.47
N ILE A 310 -11.81 7.96 13.57
CA ILE A 310 -10.41 8.29 13.85
C ILE A 310 -9.75 8.95 12.63
N ALA A 311 -9.79 8.28 11.48
CA ALA A 311 -9.06 8.72 10.28
C ALA A 311 -9.57 10.06 9.76
N ASN A 312 -10.90 10.27 9.72
CA ASN A 312 -11.45 11.54 9.24
C ASN A 312 -11.16 12.69 10.20
N SER A 313 -11.16 12.44 11.51
CA SER A 313 -10.79 13.45 12.52
C SER A 313 -9.32 13.89 12.34
N GLU A 314 -8.44 12.92 12.16
CA GLU A 314 -7.01 13.20 11.93
C GLU A 314 -6.80 13.93 10.60
N SER A 315 -7.52 13.54 9.54
CA SER A 315 -7.38 14.17 8.22
C SER A 315 -7.76 15.65 8.23
N VAL A 316 -8.75 16.05 9.03
CA VAL A 316 -9.10 17.47 9.17
C VAL A 316 -7.91 18.24 9.74
N SER A 317 -7.27 17.69 10.78
CA SER A 317 -6.14 18.35 11.44
C SER A 317 -4.93 18.43 10.52
N THR A 318 -4.57 17.31 9.87
CA THR A 318 -3.37 17.22 9.01
C THR A 318 -3.47 18.08 7.76
N ASN A 319 -4.69 18.24 7.21
CA ASN A 319 -4.90 19.00 5.97
C ASN A 319 -5.47 20.40 6.21
N SER A 320 -5.52 20.87 7.47
CA SER A 320 -6.01 22.21 7.80
C SER A 320 -5.12 23.32 7.23
N CYS A 321 -3.83 23.04 7.06
CA CYS A 321 -2.86 24.00 6.52
C CYS A 321 -2.99 24.19 4.99
N LEU A 322 -3.70 23.28 4.29
CA LEU A 322 -3.94 23.41 2.84
C LEU A 322 -5.15 24.31 2.64
N ASP A 323 -4.93 25.61 2.79
CA ASP A 323 -6.00 26.61 2.87
C ASP A 323 -5.90 27.69 1.78
N GLY A 324 -4.87 27.62 0.92
CA GLY A 324 -4.66 28.61 -0.12
C GLY A 324 -4.01 29.92 0.38
N ILE A 325 -3.72 30.01 1.69
CA ILE A 325 -3.03 31.17 2.31
C ILE A 325 -1.62 30.76 2.71
N LYS A 326 -1.49 29.75 3.56
CA LYS A 326 -0.17 29.24 3.97
C LYS A 326 0.37 28.24 2.95
N TYR A 327 -0.44 27.27 2.57
CA TYR A 327 -0.04 26.21 1.65
C TYR A 327 -1.18 25.87 0.71
N GLY A 328 -0.80 25.27 -0.41
CA GLY A 328 -1.74 24.83 -1.42
C GLY A 328 -2.07 25.89 -2.46
N LYS A 329 -2.77 25.47 -3.51
CA LYS A 329 -3.23 26.35 -4.58
C LYS A 329 -4.12 27.45 -4.02
N ARG A 330 -3.81 28.71 -4.34
CA ARG A 330 -4.60 29.86 -3.97
C ARG A 330 -5.64 30.18 -5.05
N VAL A 331 -6.87 30.40 -4.62
CA VAL A 331 -7.95 30.96 -5.43
C VAL A 331 -8.41 32.27 -4.76
N ASP A 332 -8.42 33.38 -5.49
CA ASP A 332 -8.67 34.68 -4.93
C ASP A 332 -10.12 34.83 -4.39
N GLY A 333 -10.27 35.74 -3.46
CA GLY A 333 -11.51 36.11 -2.79
C GLY A 333 -11.38 37.52 -2.24
N ASN A 334 -12.47 38.08 -1.78
CA ASN A 334 -12.54 39.45 -1.26
C ASN A 334 -11.85 39.59 0.11
N ASP A 335 -11.81 38.51 0.86
CA ASP A 335 -11.12 38.47 2.16
C ASP A 335 -10.49 37.06 2.38
N TYR A 336 -9.80 36.90 3.52
CA TYR A 336 -9.11 35.63 3.82
C TYR A 336 -10.05 34.43 3.92
N SER A 337 -11.29 34.65 4.43
CA SER A 337 -12.27 33.59 4.56
C SER A 337 -12.73 33.09 3.19
N GLU A 338 -12.98 34.03 2.28
CA GLU A 338 -13.40 33.71 0.92
C GLU A 338 -12.26 33.02 0.15
N ILE A 339 -11.01 33.49 0.33
CA ILE A 339 -9.82 32.82 -0.26
C ILE A 339 -9.76 31.36 0.21
N MET A 340 -9.91 31.10 1.51
CA MET A 340 -9.88 29.74 2.07
C MET A 340 -11.03 28.89 1.51
N ILE A 341 -12.23 29.42 1.47
CA ILE A 341 -13.41 28.70 0.96
C ILE A 341 -13.21 28.35 -0.52
N ASN A 342 -12.83 29.32 -1.33
CA ASN A 342 -12.64 29.15 -2.78
C ASN A 342 -11.52 28.14 -3.07
N SER A 343 -10.37 28.31 -2.40
CA SER A 343 -9.20 27.43 -2.58
C SER A 343 -9.54 25.97 -2.22
N ARG A 344 -10.19 25.76 -1.08
CA ARG A 344 -10.53 24.39 -0.63
C ARG A 344 -11.67 23.79 -1.45
N THR A 345 -12.65 24.59 -1.88
CA THR A 345 -13.78 24.12 -2.71
C THR A 345 -13.28 23.65 -4.09
N GLN A 346 -12.37 24.39 -4.71
CA GLN A 346 -11.85 24.07 -6.02
C GLN A 346 -10.67 23.07 -5.96
N GLY A 347 -9.93 23.08 -4.85
CA GLY A 347 -8.73 22.28 -4.68
C GLY A 347 -8.95 20.85 -4.24
N PHE A 348 -10.07 20.56 -3.56
CA PHE A 348 -10.37 19.21 -3.05
C PHE A 348 -11.57 18.59 -3.78
N GLY A 349 -11.43 17.31 -4.09
CA GLY A 349 -12.51 16.51 -4.66
C GLY A 349 -13.63 16.24 -3.65
N GLU A 350 -14.78 15.82 -4.17
CA GLU A 350 -16.02 15.62 -3.38
C GLU A 350 -15.83 14.68 -2.19
N ILE A 351 -15.16 13.53 -2.41
CA ILE A 351 -14.97 12.51 -1.36
C ILE A 351 -14.10 13.05 -0.23
N VAL A 352 -13.05 13.78 -0.56
CA VAL A 352 -12.16 14.42 0.43
C VAL A 352 -12.96 15.44 1.25
N ARG A 353 -13.73 16.30 0.58
CA ARG A 353 -14.57 17.30 1.28
C ARG A 353 -15.60 16.64 2.20
N ARG A 354 -16.19 15.50 1.76
CA ARG A 354 -17.13 14.72 2.58
C ARG A 354 -16.43 14.17 3.84
N ARG A 355 -15.22 13.64 3.68
CA ARG A 355 -14.42 13.13 4.83
C ARG A 355 -14.07 14.25 5.80
N PHE A 356 -13.71 15.44 5.29
CA PHE A 356 -13.47 16.61 6.14
C PHE A 356 -14.73 17.05 6.89
N ALA A 357 -15.90 17.02 6.24
CA ALA A 357 -17.17 17.35 6.89
C ALA A 357 -17.46 16.39 8.05
N ILE A 358 -17.30 15.09 7.83
CA ILE A 358 -17.47 14.06 8.88
C ILE A 358 -16.48 14.30 10.02
N GLY A 359 -15.19 14.48 9.70
CA GLY A 359 -14.15 14.70 10.70
C GLY A 359 -14.39 15.96 11.52
N SER A 360 -14.81 17.05 10.85
CA SER A 360 -15.15 18.31 11.52
C SER A 360 -16.34 18.15 12.48
N LEU A 361 -17.37 17.40 12.06
CA LEU A 361 -18.52 17.09 12.93
C LEU A 361 -18.07 16.33 14.18
N VAL A 362 -17.19 15.34 13.99
CA VAL A 362 -16.67 14.50 15.10
C VAL A 362 -15.84 15.35 16.06
N LEU A 363 -15.06 16.31 15.55
CA LEU A 363 -14.19 17.17 16.38
C LEU A 363 -14.94 18.28 17.10
N LYS A 364 -16.20 18.56 16.74
CA LYS A 364 -16.96 19.70 17.28
C LYS A 364 -17.44 19.44 18.70
N GLY A 365 -16.94 20.24 19.67
CA GLY A 365 -17.48 20.30 21.02
C GLY A 365 -17.71 18.94 21.70
N GLU A 366 -18.94 18.69 22.12
CA GLU A 366 -19.33 17.46 22.83
C GLU A 366 -19.21 16.19 21.96
N ASN A 367 -19.26 16.35 20.64
CA ASN A 367 -19.12 15.23 19.72
C ASN A 367 -17.76 14.52 19.88
N GLN A 368 -16.73 15.26 20.25
CA GLN A 368 -15.40 14.70 20.50
C GLN A 368 -15.46 13.57 21.54
N LYS A 369 -16.15 13.80 22.67
CA LYS A 369 -16.33 12.77 23.69
C LYS A 369 -17.24 11.64 23.22
N LYS A 370 -18.32 12.00 22.51
CA LYS A 370 -19.33 11.04 22.06
C LYS A 370 -18.82 10.09 20.98
N TYR A 371 -18.00 10.58 20.06
CA TYR A 371 -17.58 9.80 18.88
C TYR A 371 -16.10 9.46 18.91
N LEU A 372 -15.20 10.45 18.93
CA LEU A 372 -13.76 10.18 18.81
C LEU A 372 -13.20 9.41 19.99
N VAL A 373 -13.54 9.84 21.21
CA VAL A 373 -13.04 9.16 22.42
C VAL A 373 -13.60 7.75 22.50
N GLN A 374 -14.90 7.55 22.15
CA GLN A 374 -15.47 6.21 22.14
C GLN A 374 -14.84 5.34 21.05
N ALA A 375 -14.61 5.88 19.84
CA ALA A 375 -13.92 5.14 18.77
C ALA A 375 -12.53 4.67 19.23
N LYS A 376 -11.77 5.53 19.91
CA LYS A 376 -10.44 5.17 20.45
C LYS A 376 -10.54 4.07 21.52
N LYS A 377 -11.56 4.11 22.38
CA LYS A 377 -11.81 3.04 23.37
C LYS A 377 -12.15 1.71 22.68
N VAL A 378 -13.02 1.75 21.68
CA VAL A 378 -13.39 0.54 20.92
C VAL A 378 -12.15 0.01 20.17
N ARG A 379 -11.33 0.88 19.55
CA ARG A 379 -10.07 0.46 18.94
C ARG A 379 -9.18 -0.27 19.96
N THR A 380 -9.11 0.21 21.22
CA THR A 380 -8.31 -0.45 22.27
C THR A 380 -8.82 -1.87 22.54
N LEU A 381 -10.15 -2.04 22.58
CA LEU A 381 -10.75 -3.38 22.77
C LEU A 381 -10.46 -4.28 21.58
N ILE A 382 -10.63 -3.78 20.37
CA ILE A 382 -10.31 -4.52 19.14
C ILE A 382 -8.84 -4.95 19.15
N ASN A 383 -7.93 -4.03 19.48
CA ASN A 383 -6.49 -4.31 19.52
C ASN A 383 -6.14 -5.40 20.52
N ARG A 384 -6.75 -5.34 21.72
CA ARG A 384 -6.53 -6.36 22.76
C ARG A 384 -6.97 -7.73 22.24
N ASP A 385 -8.18 -7.81 21.71
CA ASP A 385 -8.75 -9.09 21.28
C ASP A 385 -8.01 -9.64 20.03
N PHE A 386 -7.60 -8.74 19.10
CA PHE A 386 -6.81 -9.15 17.94
C PHE A 386 -5.42 -9.65 18.34
N ASN A 387 -4.76 -8.98 19.28
CA ASN A 387 -3.44 -9.40 19.76
C ASN A 387 -3.52 -10.75 20.49
N ASN A 388 -4.64 -11.04 21.17
CA ASN A 388 -4.85 -12.33 21.85
C ASN A 388 -4.88 -13.52 20.85
N LEU A 389 -5.18 -13.28 19.58
CA LEU A 389 -5.11 -14.34 18.56
C LEU A 389 -3.66 -14.86 18.43
N PHE A 390 -2.67 -13.96 18.54
CA PHE A 390 -1.25 -14.31 18.39
C PHE A 390 -0.66 -15.02 19.64
N GLU A 391 -1.44 -15.22 20.68
CA GLU A 391 -1.06 -16.13 21.76
C GLU A 391 -1.38 -17.59 21.40
N GLN A 392 -2.17 -17.81 20.34
CA GLN A 392 -2.63 -19.11 19.90
C GLN A 392 -2.00 -19.57 18.58
N VAL A 393 -1.56 -18.60 17.75
CA VAL A 393 -1.02 -18.87 16.41
C VAL A 393 0.15 -17.93 16.10
N ASP A 394 1.05 -18.38 15.25
CA ASP A 394 2.18 -17.57 14.79
C ASP A 394 1.77 -16.64 13.65
N VAL A 395 0.88 -17.11 12.77
CA VAL A 395 0.50 -16.47 11.52
C VAL A 395 -1.02 -16.50 11.36
N LEU A 396 -1.62 -15.36 11.07
CA LEU A 396 -3.05 -15.24 10.80
C LEU A 396 -3.27 -15.07 9.30
N LEU A 397 -4.15 -15.88 8.72
CA LEU A 397 -4.53 -15.85 7.30
C LEU A 397 -5.92 -15.22 7.16
N LEU A 398 -6.04 -14.20 6.33
CA LEU A 398 -7.29 -13.46 6.11
C LEU A 398 -7.55 -13.28 4.60
N PRO A 399 -8.80 -13.17 4.17
CA PRO A 399 -9.10 -12.69 2.83
C PRO A 399 -8.86 -11.18 2.77
N PRO A 400 -8.11 -10.66 1.79
CA PRO A 400 -7.92 -9.20 1.69
C PRO A 400 -9.17 -8.48 1.20
N SER A 401 -10.13 -9.20 0.65
CA SER A 401 -11.43 -8.69 0.16
C SER A 401 -12.40 -9.87 0.09
N PRO A 402 -13.72 -9.62 0.03
CA PRO A 402 -14.69 -10.73 -0.05
C PRO A 402 -14.69 -11.43 -1.42
N SER A 403 -14.09 -10.84 -2.44
CA SER A 403 -14.15 -11.34 -3.81
C SER A 403 -13.05 -10.69 -4.68
N ILE A 404 -13.10 -10.96 -5.99
CA ILE A 404 -12.31 -10.26 -7.01
C ILE A 404 -12.65 -8.75 -7.02
N ALA A 405 -11.83 -7.95 -7.70
CA ALA A 405 -12.06 -6.50 -7.82
C ALA A 405 -13.50 -6.23 -8.32
N PRO A 406 -14.29 -5.39 -7.64
CA PRO A 406 -15.66 -5.05 -8.05
C PRO A 406 -15.72 -4.32 -9.39
N LEU A 407 -16.85 -4.42 -10.06
CA LEU A 407 -17.13 -3.61 -11.26
C LEU A 407 -17.27 -2.12 -10.86
N ILE A 408 -16.79 -1.24 -11.72
CA ILE A 408 -16.87 0.22 -11.52
C ILE A 408 -18.34 0.66 -11.39
N GLU A 409 -19.22 0.07 -12.19
CA GLU A 409 -20.67 0.38 -12.12
C GLU A 409 -21.30 -0.01 -10.79
N GLU A 410 -20.80 -1.07 -10.15
CA GLU A 410 -21.28 -1.50 -8.83
C GLU A 410 -20.90 -0.51 -7.72
N ILE A 411 -19.70 0.07 -7.82
CA ILE A 411 -19.23 1.08 -6.83
C ILE A 411 -20.10 2.33 -6.87
N ASN A 412 -20.56 2.72 -8.05
CA ASN A 412 -21.32 3.97 -8.26
C ASN A 412 -22.83 3.80 -8.11
N ASN A 413 -23.32 2.59 -7.81
CA ASN A 413 -24.75 2.31 -7.73
C ASN A 413 -25.32 2.71 -6.36
N PRO A 414 -26.16 3.78 -6.28
CA PRO A 414 -26.72 4.23 -4.99
C PRO A 414 -27.76 3.25 -4.41
N ASN A 415 -28.23 2.30 -5.22
CA ASN A 415 -29.23 1.31 -4.81
C ASN A 415 -28.58 0.02 -4.28
N LYS A 416 -27.25 -0.07 -4.31
CA LYS A 416 -26.55 -1.22 -3.74
C LYS A 416 -26.68 -1.13 -2.21
N LYS A 417 -27.56 -1.95 -1.64
CA LYS A 417 -27.71 -2.06 -0.19
C LYS A 417 -26.40 -2.59 0.40
N SER A 418 -25.96 -2.05 1.52
CA SER A 418 -24.89 -2.64 2.28
C SER A 418 -25.27 -4.11 2.56
N GLN A 419 -24.39 -5.01 2.21
CA GLN A 419 -24.63 -6.43 2.45
C GLN A 419 -24.18 -6.79 3.87
N GLU A 420 -24.76 -7.84 4.41
CA GLU A 420 -24.44 -8.34 5.76
C GLU A 420 -22.93 -8.67 5.95
N LYS A 421 -22.14 -8.63 4.87
CA LYS A 421 -20.72 -9.01 4.85
C LYS A 421 -19.76 -7.83 4.72
N ASP A 422 -20.22 -6.61 4.97
CA ASP A 422 -19.39 -5.40 4.82
C ASP A 422 -18.12 -5.42 5.71
N PHE A 423 -18.14 -6.21 6.80
CA PHE A 423 -16.97 -6.33 7.67
C PHE A 423 -15.75 -6.93 6.96
N ILE A 424 -15.94 -7.82 5.97
CA ILE A 424 -14.82 -8.40 5.21
C ILE A 424 -14.14 -7.32 4.35
N GLU A 425 -14.91 -6.39 3.81
CA GLU A 425 -14.36 -5.28 3.02
C GLU A 425 -13.33 -4.46 3.80
N ASN A 426 -13.43 -4.49 5.13
CA ASN A 426 -12.62 -3.66 6.02
C ASN A 426 -11.74 -4.47 6.97
N ILE A 427 -11.65 -5.79 6.79
CA ILE A 427 -10.92 -6.69 7.71
C ILE A 427 -9.44 -6.31 7.85
N LEU A 428 -8.83 -5.80 6.80
CA LEU A 428 -7.42 -5.45 6.79
C LEU A 428 -7.09 -4.29 7.73
N VAL A 429 -8.07 -3.45 8.07
CA VAL A 429 -7.91 -2.33 9.02
C VAL A 429 -7.44 -2.82 10.40
N LEU A 430 -7.74 -4.06 10.77
CA LEU A 430 -7.28 -4.65 12.04
C LEU A 430 -5.76 -4.53 12.21
N ALA A 431 -5.00 -4.76 11.14
CA ALA A 431 -3.55 -4.63 11.18
C ALA A 431 -3.07 -3.16 11.27
N ASN A 432 -3.87 -2.19 10.80
CA ASN A 432 -3.54 -0.76 11.00
C ASN A 432 -3.84 -0.34 12.45
N PHE A 433 -4.94 -0.83 13.02
CA PHE A 433 -5.32 -0.52 14.39
C PHE A 433 -4.25 -0.98 15.39
N THR A 434 -3.69 -2.18 15.20
CA THR A 434 -2.68 -2.78 16.07
C THR A 434 -1.26 -2.35 15.72
N GLY A 435 -1.04 -1.87 14.49
CA GLY A 435 0.31 -1.59 13.98
C GLY A 435 1.04 -2.84 13.47
N SER A 436 0.36 -3.97 13.36
CA SER A 436 0.94 -5.28 12.97
C SER A 436 1.46 -5.28 11.53
N PRO A 437 2.56 -5.98 11.22
CA PRO A 437 2.99 -6.19 9.84
C PRO A 437 1.97 -7.09 9.13
N SER A 438 1.71 -6.80 7.86
CA SER A 438 0.65 -7.50 7.11
C SER A 438 0.97 -7.43 5.62
N ILE A 439 1.00 -8.58 4.95
CA ILE A 439 1.35 -8.72 3.54
C ILE A 439 0.24 -9.44 2.79
N THR A 440 -0.04 -9.00 1.58
CA THR A 440 -0.91 -9.72 0.65
C THR A 440 -0.05 -10.27 -0.49
N ILE A 441 -0.24 -11.55 -0.80
CA ILE A 441 0.42 -12.22 -1.94
C ILE A 441 -0.64 -12.80 -2.88
N PRO A 442 -0.32 -13.07 -4.16
CA PRO A 442 -1.25 -13.76 -5.06
C PRO A 442 -1.63 -15.14 -4.53
N PHE A 443 -2.89 -15.55 -4.70
CA PHE A 443 -3.38 -16.82 -4.17
C PHE A 443 -3.98 -17.71 -5.26
N PHE A 444 -4.98 -17.25 -5.98
CA PHE A 444 -5.59 -17.99 -7.10
C PHE A 444 -6.20 -17.00 -8.10
N LYS A 445 -6.78 -17.53 -9.17
CA LYS A 445 -7.55 -16.73 -10.13
C LYS A 445 -8.94 -17.33 -10.30
N THR A 446 -9.92 -16.47 -10.43
CA THR A 446 -11.28 -16.83 -10.81
C THR A 446 -11.81 -15.78 -11.81
N LYS A 447 -12.54 -16.22 -12.83
CA LYS A 447 -13.06 -15.33 -13.89
C LYS A 447 -11.95 -14.47 -14.52
N ASN A 448 -10.76 -15.03 -14.66
CA ASN A 448 -9.54 -14.38 -15.15
C ASN A 448 -9.03 -13.22 -14.27
N MET A 449 -9.57 -13.05 -13.07
CA MET A 449 -9.14 -12.02 -12.14
C MET A 449 -8.33 -12.63 -10.99
N PRO A 450 -7.29 -11.96 -10.52
CA PRO A 450 -6.52 -12.45 -9.38
C PRO A 450 -7.26 -12.25 -8.07
N VAL A 451 -6.97 -13.14 -7.12
CA VAL A 451 -7.39 -13.05 -5.71
C VAL A 451 -6.14 -13.25 -4.88
N GLY A 452 -5.95 -12.39 -3.88
CA GLY A 452 -4.84 -12.50 -2.94
C GLY A 452 -5.21 -13.25 -1.67
N ILE A 453 -4.18 -13.59 -0.89
CA ILE A 453 -4.31 -14.01 0.50
C ILE A 453 -3.49 -13.06 1.37
N ASN A 454 -4.05 -12.66 2.50
CA ASN A 454 -3.38 -11.76 3.44
C ASN A 454 -2.80 -12.56 4.61
N ILE A 455 -1.59 -12.21 4.97
CA ILE A 455 -0.79 -12.86 6.01
C ILE A 455 -0.43 -11.76 7.02
N THR A 456 -0.86 -11.92 8.27
CA THR A 456 -0.60 -10.96 9.35
C THR A 456 0.04 -11.70 10.51
N THR A 457 1.02 -11.07 11.17
CA THR A 457 1.66 -11.61 12.36
C THR A 457 1.65 -10.57 13.49
N LYS A 458 2.15 -10.93 14.64
CA LYS A 458 2.23 -10.05 15.81
C LYS A 458 3.06 -8.79 15.47
N VAL A 459 2.73 -7.67 16.09
CA VAL A 459 3.47 -6.41 15.91
C VAL A 459 4.97 -6.62 16.18
N LYS A 460 5.83 -6.04 15.33
CA LYS A 460 7.31 -6.16 15.38
C LYS A 460 7.82 -7.57 15.03
N THR A 461 7.06 -8.35 14.28
CA THR A 461 7.55 -9.64 13.76
C THR A 461 7.56 -9.63 12.21
N ASP A 462 8.09 -8.57 11.64
CA ASP A 462 8.12 -8.37 10.18
C ASP A 462 8.83 -9.49 9.44
N LEU A 463 9.95 -9.99 9.99
CA LEU A 463 10.66 -11.12 9.40
C LEU A 463 9.75 -12.36 9.34
N LEU A 464 9.05 -12.68 10.42
CA LEU A 464 8.11 -13.81 10.45
C LEU A 464 6.99 -13.64 9.40
N THR A 465 6.52 -12.41 9.19
CA THR A 465 5.51 -12.11 8.15
C THR A 465 6.05 -12.46 6.77
N LEU A 466 7.29 -12.02 6.46
CA LEU A 466 7.91 -12.29 5.16
C LEU A 466 8.23 -13.77 4.99
N GLN A 467 8.73 -14.45 6.04
CA GLN A 467 8.97 -15.89 6.04
C GLN A 467 7.68 -16.66 5.75
N ALA A 468 6.58 -16.30 6.41
CA ALA A 468 5.28 -16.94 6.18
C ALA A 468 4.79 -16.68 4.74
N ALA A 469 4.97 -15.46 4.24
CA ALA A 469 4.62 -15.11 2.87
C ALA A 469 5.46 -15.91 1.87
N LYS A 470 6.76 -16.04 2.11
CA LYS A 470 7.67 -16.83 1.27
C LYS A 470 7.29 -18.30 1.24
N LEU A 471 7.01 -18.87 2.42
CA LEU A 471 6.54 -20.26 2.53
C LEU A 471 5.25 -20.46 1.70
N LEU A 472 4.29 -19.55 1.85
CA LEU A 472 3.02 -19.65 1.12
C LEU A 472 3.21 -19.40 -0.38
N GLU A 473 4.07 -18.43 -0.77
CA GLU A 473 4.42 -18.21 -2.18
C GLU A 473 4.96 -19.49 -2.82
N ASN A 474 5.85 -20.20 -2.10
CA ASN A 474 6.42 -21.48 -2.57
C ASN A 474 5.35 -22.58 -2.69
N ILE A 475 4.38 -22.62 -1.77
CA ILE A 475 3.28 -23.61 -1.78
C ILE A 475 2.29 -23.31 -2.92
N ILE A 476 1.92 -22.05 -3.07
CA ILE A 476 0.92 -21.58 -4.07
C ILE A 476 1.53 -21.61 -5.48
N GLY A 477 2.78 -21.22 -5.62
CA GLY A 477 3.49 -21.28 -6.90
C GLY A 477 3.22 -20.11 -7.84
N ILE A 478 2.60 -19.01 -7.37
CA ILE A 478 2.31 -17.83 -8.20
C ILE A 478 3.26 -16.69 -7.81
N LYS A 479 4.20 -16.39 -8.71
CA LYS A 479 5.14 -15.27 -8.54
C LYS A 479 5.58 -14.73 -9.89
N ASN A 480 6.02 -13.49 -9.93
CA ASN A 480 6.55 -12.80 -11.11
C ASN A 480 5.55 -12.77 -12.30
N GLN A 481 4.25 -12.95 -12.03
CA GLN A 481 3.26 -12.81 -13.10
C GLN A 481 3.02 -11.33 -13.39
N ILE A 482 2.73 -11.04 -14.64
CA ILE A 482 2.36 -9.70 -15.09
C ILE A 482 1.11 -9.80 -15.97
N VAL A 483 0.45 -8.67 -16.13
CA VAL A 483 -0.64 -8.54 -17.11
C VAL A 483 0.03 -8.36 -18.48
N GLU A 484 -0.26 -9.25 -19.39
CA GLU A 484 0.22 -9.14 -20.79
C GLU A 484 -0.78 -8.29 -21.60
N ASP A 485 -0.26 -7.49 -22.54
CA ASP A 485 -1.07 -6.60 -23.40
C ASP A 485 -1.91 -7.37 -24.41
#